data_6d57ea0304ab1b87f1d5669deed18cf4
#
_entry.id   6d57ea0304ab1b87f1d5669deed18cf4
#
_cell.length_a   1.000
_cell.length_b   1.000
_cell.length_c   1.000
_cell.angle_alpha   90.00
_cell.angle_beta   90.00
_cell.angle_gamma   90.00
#
_symmetry.space_group_name_H-M   'P 1'
#
loop_
_entity.id
_entity.type
_entity.pdbx_description
1 polymer ?
#
loop_
_entity_poly.entity_id
_entity_poly.type
_entity_poly.pdbx_seq_one_letter_code
_entity_poly.pdbx_strand_id
1 'polypeptide(L)' 'MAIIPLATEERLLREAGAKRVSRSATAAFAEYIEKMTEAISMEAGEFADHFGRKTITEKDVNLAKKRLK' A
#
# COMPACT_ATOMS: atom_id res chain seq x y z
N MET A 1 4.07 5.99 11.04
CA MET A 1 3.35 5.05 11.91
C MET A 1 2.68 3.97 11.09
N ALA A 2 2.85 2.73 11.48
CA ALA A 2 2.25 1.62 10.75
C ALA A 2 0.74 1.59 10.96
N ILE A 3 0.00 1.61 9.86
CA ILE A 3 -1.45 1.59 9.89
C ILE A 3 -1.97 0.16 9.80
N ILE A 4 -1.17 -0.73 9.22
CA ILE A 4 -1.55 -2.13 9.00
C ILE A 4 -1.06 -2.97 10.19
N PRO A 5 -1.94 -3.73 10.86
CA PRO A 5 -1.52 -4.59 11.95
C PRO A 5 -0.52 -5.65 11.48
N LEU A 6 0.51 -5.89 12.28
CA LEU A 6 1.53 -6.88 11.94
C LEU A 6 0.95 -8.28 11.78
N ALA A 7 -0.09 -8.61 12.53
CA ALA A 7 -0.76 -9.91 12.41
C ALA A 7 -1.35 -10.12 11.01
N THR A 8 -1.86 -9.06 10.41
CA THR A 8 -2.39 -9.13 9.04
C THR A 8 -1.29 -9.42 8.04
N GLU A 9 -0.12 -8.77 8.19
CA GLU A 9 1.01 -8.99 7.32
C GLU A 9 1.54 -10.42 7.44
N GLU A 10 1.64 -10.92 8.67
CA GLU A 10 2.08 -12.28 8.91
C GLU A 10 1.15 -13.29 8.24
N ARG A 11 -0.16 -13.08 8.36
CA ARG A 11 -1.15 -13.94 7.73
C ARG A 11 -1.00 -13.94 6.21
N LEU A 12 -0.83 -12.77 5.61
CA LEU A 12 -0.66 -12.65 4.16
C LEU A 12 0.58 -13.39 3.67
N LEU A 13 1.67 -13.28 4.40
CA LEU A 13 2.90 -13.97 4.05
C LEU A 13 2.74 -15.48 4.14
N ARG A 14 2.01 -15.97 5.15
CA ARG A 14 1.75 -17.40 5.29
C ARG A 14 0.84 -17.91 4.19
N GLU A 15 -0.18 -17.17 3.83
CA GLU A 15 -1.08 -17.53 2.74
C GLU A 15 -0.35 -17.58 1.41
N ALA A 16 0.70 -16.76 1.25
CA ALA A 16 1.53 -16.76 0.05
C ALA A 16 2.53 -17.92 0.02
N GLY A 17 2.56 -18.76 1.04
CA GLY A 17 3.39 -19.95 1.07
C GLY A 17 4.54 -19.97 2.06
N ALA A 18 4.73 -18.91 2.82
CA ALA A 18 5.79 -18.89 3.83
C ALA A 18 5.42 -19.80 5.00
N LYS A 19 6.30 -20.71 5.35
CA LYS A 19 6.06 -21.63 6.46
C LYS A 19 6.28 -20.98 7.80
N ARG A 20 7.25 -20.08 7.88
CA ARG A 20 7.61 -19.33 9.08
C ARG A 20 7.96 -17.90 8.68
N VAL A 21 7.56 -16.95 9.51
CA VAL A 21 7.84 -15.54 9.26
C VAL A 21 8.39 -14.92 10.54
N SER A 22 9.56 -14.33 10.46
CA SER A 22 10.15 -13.64 11.61
C SER A 22 9.43 -12.32 11.85
N ARG A 23 9.53 -11.82 13.09
CA ARG A 23 8.95 -10.52 13.42
C ARG A 23 9.57 -9.40 12.59
N SER A 24 10.86 -9.45 12.39
CA SER A 24 11.56 -8.42 11.62
C SER A 24 11.14 -8.45 10.15
N ALA A 25 10.88 -9.63 9.58
CA ALA A 25 10.38 -9.75 8.22
C ALA A 25 8.98 -9.17 8.10
N THR A 26 8.11 -9.46 9.06
CA THR A 26 6.74 -8.93 9.09
C THR A 26 6.77 -7.40 9.17
N ALA A 27 7.61 -6.87 10.05
CA ALA A 27 7.73 -5.42 10.20
C ALA A 27 8.27 -4.74 8.94
N ALA A 28 9.24 -5.37 8.28
CA ALA A 28 9.80 -4.84 7.03
C ALA A 28 8.75 -4.81 5.93
N PHE A 29 7.92 -5.84 5.83
CA PHE A 29 6.84 -5.88 4.86
C PHE A 29 5.79 -4.81 5.14
N ALA A 30 5.40 -4.65 6.41
CA ALA A 30 4.43 -3.64 6.79
C ALA A 30 4.93 -2.24 6.43
N GLU A 31 6.21 -1.96 6.69
CA GLU A 31 6.82 -0.68 6.33
C GLU A 31 6.82 -0.46 4.82
N TYR A 32 7.14 -1.49 4.06
CA TYR A 32 7.13 -1.41 2.59
C TYR A 32 5.75 -1.08 2.05
N ILE A 33 4.73 -1.77 2.56
CA ILE A 33 3.35 -1.57 2.13
C ILE A 33 2.88 -0.17 2.51
N GLU A 34 3.25 0.30 3.69
CA GLU A 34 2.91 1.64 4.14
C GLU A 34 3.49 2.70 3.22
N LYS A 35 4.76 2.57 2.87
CA LYS A 35 5.43 3.51 1.96
C LYS A 35 4.83 3.47 0.56
N MET A 36 4.51 2.28 0.08
CA MET A 36 3.87 2.13 -1.23
C MET A 36 2.50 2.78 -1.24
N THR A 37 1.73 2.59 -0.17
CA THR A 37 0.41 3.20 -0.04
C THR A 37 0.50 4.72 -0.03
N GLU A 38 1.48 5.28 0.67
CA GLU A 38 1.72 6.72 0.69
C GLU A 38 2.02 7.25 -0.71
N ALA A 39 2.92 6.59 -1.43
CA ALA A 39 3.30 7.02 -2.78
C ALA A 39 2.10 6.98 -3.73
N ILE A 40 1.32 5.90 -3.68
CA ILE A 40 0.14 5.76 -4.53
C ILE A 40 -0.91 6.80 -4.15
N SER A 41 -1.08 7.05 -2.86
CA SER A 41 -2.05 8.05 -2.39
C SER A 41 -1.71 9.44 -2.87
N MET A 42 -0.44 9.82 -2.85
CA MET A 42 0.01 11.12 -3.35
C MET A 42 -0.28 11.26 -4.84
N GLU A 43 0.07 10.25 -5.63
CA GLU A 43 -0.20 10.29 -7.07
C GLU A 43 -1.70 10.31 -7.38
N ALA A 44 -2.47 9.49 -6.69
CA ALA A 44 -3.92 9.46 -6.87
C ALA A 44 -4.55 10.79 -6.48
N GLY A 45 -4.05 11.42 -5.42
CA GLY A 45 -4.50 12.74 -5.01
C GLY A 45 -4.21 13.79 -6.07
N GLU A 46 -3.05 13.73 -6.71
CA GLU A 46 -2.72 14.64 -7.79
C GLU A 46 -3.66 14.47 -8.98
N PHE A 47 -4.01 13.24 -9.33
CA PHE A 47 -4.99 13.00 -10.40
C PHE A 47 -6.35 13.58 -10.04
N ALA A 48 -6.81 13.35 -8.81
CA ALA A 48 -8.08 13.88 -8.36
C ALA A 48 -8.09 15.42 -8.42
N ASP A 49 -7.03 16.06 -7.94
CA ASP A 49 -6.89 17.51 -7.99
C ASP A 49 -6.89 18.04 -9.40
N HIS A 50 -6.20 17.34 -10.30
CA HIS A 50 -6.12 17.73 -11.71
C HIS A 50 -7.51 17.80 -12.33
N PHE A 51 -8.41 16.91 -11.93
CA PHE A 51 -9.80 16.90 -12.43
C PHE A 51 -10.75 17.67 -11.53
N GLY A 52 -10.24 18.46 -10.60
CA GLY A 52 -11.06 19.30 -9.74
C GLY A 52 -11.88 18.54 -8.70
N ARG A 53 -11.47 17.34 -8.34
CA ARG A 53 -12.18 16.53 -7.37
C ARG A 53 -11.42 16.46 -6.05
N LYS A 54 -12.17 16.32 -4.95
CA LYS A 54 -11.59 16.14 -3.62
C LYS A 54 -11.56 14.68 -3.20
N THR A 55 -12.31 13.84 -3.90
CA THR A 55 -12.40 12.41 -3.58
C THR A 55 -11.49 11.62 -4.52
N ILE A 56 -10.67 10.74 -3.95
CA ILE A 56 -9.85 9.82 -4.72
C ILE A 56 -10.73 8.62 -5.11
N THR A 57 -10.78 8.32 -6.39
CA THR A 57 -11.58 7.20 -6.90
C THR A 57 -10.69 6.03 -7.25
N GLU A 58 -11.32 4.87 -7.50
CA GLU A 58 -10.61 3.68 -7.95
C GLU A 58 -9.81 3.95 -9.24
N LYS A 59 -10.37 4.74 -10.14
CA LYS A 59 -9.69 5.09 -11.39
C LYS A 59 -8.40 5.86 -11.10
N ASP A 60 -8.43 6.77 -10.13
CA ASP A 60 -7.24 7.53 -9.75
C ASP A 60 -6.16 6.61 -9.19
N VAL A 61 -6.55 5.64 -8.38
CA VAL A 61 -5.62 4.66 -7.80
C VAL A 61 -5.00 3.81 -8.91
N ASN A 62 -5.80 3.36 -9.86
CA ASN A 62 -5.31 2.55 -10.97
C ASN A 62 -4.33 3.32 -11.86
N LEU A 63 -4.60 4.60 -12.11
CA LEU A 63 -3.69 5.45 -12.87
C LEU A 63 -2.39 5.67 -12.12
N ALA A 64 -2.48 5.88 -10.80
CA ALA A 64 -1.31 6.06 -9.96
C ALA A 64 -0.41 4.83 -9.97
N LYS A 65 -1.00 3.64 -9.91
CA LYS A 65 -0.27 2.39 -9.96
C LYS A 65 0.52 2.24 -11.25
N LYS A 66 -0.07 2.65 -12.36
CA LYS A 66 0.61 2.59 -13.67
C LYS A 66 1.78 3.55 -13.73
N ARG A 67 1.62 4.73 -13.13
CA ARG A 67 2.66 5.75 -13.15
C ARG A 67 3.86 5.40 -12.29
N LEU A 68 3.62 4.72 -11.18
CA LEU A 68 4.67 4.36 -10.22
C LEU A 68 5.32 2.99 -10.51
N LYS A 69 5.02 2.41 -11.61
CA LYS A 69 5.53 1.10 -11.98
C LYS A 69 7.04 1.08 -12.22
#